data_45e7afdb8783e14fa0eb8f07db1bb61d
#
_entry.id   45e7afdb8783e14fa0eb8f07db1bb61d
#
_cell.length_a   1.000
_cell.length_b   1.000
_cell.length_c   1.000
_cell.angle_alpha   90.00
_cell.angle_beta   90.00
_cell.angle_gamma   90.00
#
_symmetry.space_group_name_H-M   'P 1'
#
loop_
_entity.id
_entity.type
_entity.pdbx_description
1 polymer ?
#
loop_
_entity_poly.entity_id
_entity_poly.type
_entity_poly.pdbx_seq_one_letter_code
_entity_poly.pdbx_strand_id
1 'polypeptide(L)'
;MKSILLILILSAFSILPSWGQSGKLFNTDNQLSSNLATQVFQDRSGFIWIATRNGLNAYDGYHISIMKKELANSQGLNSNYINCITQDDKGHIILGTNNSLLAFTGSEFRKIPMLDPKGKELTTYVTQVYRLRNKDIAVGTSGYGILLKKPDIQECHAMKGDVEKLKHIHKLLEDKQGRLWIITEDGRLHRKETNGKITSRFHGTEGLTIQDIQQDDFGNFYLATKDKGVYVFKNGSNVFTRIPNIGNLPIDNIYISRNNLLYIGSDGMGVCVYDPKTGIVQDNPLFSRLVNLAKSKITSIIEDNRGNIWVSMLQKGVFMQGNAQNDFNYMGFRLGNRNVIGENSITSLCVNQGDQVWVG
;
A
#
# COMPACT_ATOMS: atom_id res chain seq x y z
N MET A 1 -58.23 -0.16 -7.00
CA MET A 1 -57.06 -0.07 -7.88
C MET A 1 -55.88 0.73 -7.34
N LYS A 2 -56.06 1.76 -6.53
CA LYS A 2 -54.90 2.56 -5.95
C LYS A 2 -54.13 1.84 -4.85
N SER A 3 -54.73 0.91 -4.12
CA SER A 3 -54.07 0.19 -3.01
C SER A 3 -53.16 -0.98 -3.49
N ILE A 4 -53.44 -1.55 -4.66
CA ILE A 4 -52.62 -2.63 -5.24
C ILE A 4 -51.31 -2.10 -5.86
N LEU A 5 -51.36 -0.87 -6.37
CA LEU A 5 -50.17 -0.21 -6.94
C LEU A 5 -49.12 0.17 -5.86
N LEU A 6 -49.58 0.50 -4.66
CA LEU A 6 -48.70 0.84 -3.54
C LEU A 6 -47.92 -0.37 -2.98
N ILE A 7 -48.56 -1.56 -2.99
CA ILE A 7 -47.96 -2.81 -2.55
C ILE A 7 -46.88 -3.31 -3.56
N LEU A 8 -47.08 -3.09 -4.84
CA LEU A 8 -46.09 -3.45 -5.88
C LEU A 8 -44.85 -2.52 -5.88
N ILE A 9 -44.99 -1.26 -5.43
CA ILE A 9 -43.84 -0.34 -5.30
C ILE A 9 -43.04 -0.67 -4.04
N LEU A 10 -43.66 -1.13 -2.96
CA LEU A 10 -42.98 -1.54 -1.73
C LEU A 10 -42.24 -2.90 -1.86
N SER A 11 -42.68 -3.77 -2.76
CA SER A 11 -42.01 -5.05 -3.02
C SER A 11 -40.78 -4.96 -3.95
N ALA A 12 -40.65 -3.87 -4.72
CA ALA A 12 -39.50 -3.63 -5.59
C ALA A 12 -38.27 -3.08 -4.86
N PHE A 13 -38.38 -2.69 -3.58
CA PHE A 13 -37.29 -2.13 -2.78
C PHE A 13 -36.54 -3.13 -1.91
N SER A 14 -36.86 -4.41 -1.96
CA SER A 14 -36.30 -5.42 -1.04
C SER A 14 -35.30 -6.39 -1.65
N ILE A 15 -34.80 -6.16 -2.87
CA ILE A 15 -33.68 -6.92 -3.43
C ILE A 15 -32.51 -5.99 -3.73
N LEU A 16 -31.99 -5.34 -2.69
CA LEU A 16 -30.60 -4.95 -2.73
C LEU A 16 -29.81 -6.24 -2.44
N PRO A 17 -28.99 -6.74 -3.37
CA PRO A 17 -28.08 -7.82 -3.05
C PRO A 17 -27.24 -7.35 -1.88
N SER A 18 -27.39 -7.98 -0.74
CA SER A 18 -26.47 -7.88 0.38
C SER A 18 -25.16 -8.51 -0.10
N TRP A 19 -24.36 -7.74 -0.79
CA TRP A 19 -23.01 -8.11 -1.16
C TRP A 19 -22.23 -8.21 0.14
N GLY A 20 -22.12 -9.42 0.65
CA GLY A 20 -21.29 -9.72 1.80
C GLY A 20 -19.83 -9.50 1.41
N GLN A 21 -19.39 -8.25 1.40
CA GLN A 21 -17.98 -7.94 1.21
C GLN A 21 -17.21 -8.57 2.36
N SER A 22 -16.45 -9.62 2.06
CA SER A 22 -15.62 -10.31 3.02
C SER A 22 -14.39 -9.45 3.34
N GLY A 23 -14.35 -8.86 4.54
CA GLY A 23 -13.16 -8.17 5.05
C GLY A 23 -12.46 -9.02 6.09
N LYS A 24 -11.13 -8.93 6.16
CA LYS A 24 -10.30 -9.55 7.20
C LYS A 24 -9.43 -8.49 7.86
N LEU A 25 -9.46 -8.46 9.18
CA LEU A 25 -8.59 -7.60 9.98
C LEU A 25 -7.41 -8.43 10.50
N PHE A 26 -6.21 -7.94 10.29
CA PHE A 26 -4.96 -8.48 10.84
C PHE A 26 -4.46 -7.52 11.91
N ASN A 27 -4.36 -7.99 13.14
CA ASN A 27 -3.89 -7.23 14.29
C ASN A 27 -3.12 -8.14 15.27
N THR A 28 -2.72 -7.62 16.41
CA THR A 28 -2.00 -8.42 17.41
C THR A 28 -2.84 -9.53 18.03
N ASP A 29 -4.18 -9.45 17.98
CA ASP A 29 -5.07 -10.48 18.50
C ASP A 29 -5.11 -11.71 17.59
N ASN A 30 -4.77 -11.53 16.31
CA ASN A 30 -4.71 -12.60 15.31
C ASN A 30 -3.34 -12.71 14.63
N GLN A 31 -2.28 -12.74 15.44
CA GLN A 31 -0.92 -13.08 15.04
C GLN A 31 -0.12 -12.01 14.28
N LEU A 32 -0.51 -10.74 14.24
CA LEU A 32 0.37 -9.69 13.73
C LEU A 32 1.41 -9.30 14.78
N SER A 33 2.64 -9.04 14.37
CA SER A 33 3.74 -8.68 15.30
C SER A 33 3.50 -7.34 16.02
N SER A 34 2.75 -6.42 15.40
CA SER A 34 2.36 -5.12 15.96
C SER A 34 1.21 -4.51 15.17
N ASN A 35 0.34 -3.76 15.86
CA ASN A 35 -0.71 -2.95 15.23
C ASN A 35 -0.18 -1.69 14.55
N LEU A 36 1.10 -1.35 14.74
CA LEU A 36 1.76 -0.21 14.09
C LEU A 36 2.33 -0.63 12.73
N ALA A 37 1.44 -0.93 11.78
CA ALA A 37 1.82 -1.26 10.41
C ALA A 37 2.28 -0.01 9.66
N THR A 38 3.43 -0.10 8.99
CA THR A 38 4.06 0.98 8.22
C THR A 38 3.82 0.85 6.74
N GLN A 39 3.93 -0.37 6.21
CA GLN A 39 3.70 -0.66 4.79
C GLN A 39 3.20 -2.08 4.58
N VAL A 40 2.31 -2.26 3.60
CA VAL A 40 1.96 -3.56 3.02
C VAL A 40 2.58 -3.66 1.64
N PHE A 41 3.10 -4.83 1.29
CA PHE A 41 3.74 -5.11 0.01
C PHE A 41 3.42 -6.53 -0.44
N GLN A 42 3.11 -6.74 -1.72
CA GLN A 42 3.01 -8.08 -2.31
C GLN A 42 4.24 -8.38 -3.14
N ASP A 43 4.88 -9.52 -2.88
CA ASP A 43 5.98 -9.99 -3.71
C ASP A 43 5.50 -10.72 -4.98
N ARG A 44 6.43 -11.03 -5.87
CA ARG A 44 6.14 -11.72 -7.15
C ARG A 44 5.63 -13.16 -6.97
N SER A 45 5.87 -13.77 -5.83
CA SER A 45 5.38 -15.10 -5.47
C SER A 45 3.97 -15.07 -4.88
N GLY A 46 3.42 -13.87 -4.62
CA GLY A 46 2.08 -13.66 -4.09
C GLY A 46 2.00 -13.55 -2.57
N PHE A 47 3.13 -13.67 -1.84
CA PHE A 47 3.15 -13.42 -0.39
C PHE A 47 2.85 -11.95 -0.10
N ILE A 48 2.08 -11.72 0.94
CA ILE A 48 1.84 -10.37 1.48
C ILE A 48 2.79 -10.13 2.63
N TRP A 49 3.64 -9.13 2.49
CA TRP A 49 4.58 -8.68 3.49
C TRP A 49 4.02 -7.48 4.23
N ILE A 50 4.01 -7.52 5.55
CA ILE A 50 3.52 -6.43 6.40
C ILE A 50 4.68 -5.96 7.27
N ALA A 51 5.19 -4.78 6.95
CA ALA A 51 6.16 -4.08 7.77
C ALA A 51 5.47 -3.47 8.99
N THR A 52 6.09 -3.59 10.13
CA THR A 52 5.59 -2.96 11.36
C THR A 52 6.73 -2.31 12.14
N ARG A 53 6.39 -1.54 13.17
CA ARG A 53 7.38 -1.00 14.10
C ARG A 53 7.92 -2.04 15.09
N ASN A 54 7.47 -3.29 15.01
CA ASN A 54 7.93 -4.37 15.89
C ASN A 54 8.04 -5.72 15.16
N GLY A 55 8.63 -5.71 13.97
CA GLY A 55 8.92 -6.91 13.19
C GLY A 55 8.32 -6.91 11.79
N LEU A 56 8.72 -7.91 11.02
CA LEU A 56 8.24 -8.23 9.68
C LEU A 56 7.26 -9.40 9.76
N ASN A 57 6.18 -9.33 9.00
CA ASN A 57 5.20 -10.40 8.91
C ASN A 57 5.07 -10.83 7.44
N ALA A 58 5.04 -12.13 7.19
CA ALA A 58 4.77 -12.71 5.88
C ALA A 58 3.47 -13.52 5.95
N TYR A 59 2.51 -13.19 5.09
CA TYR A 59 1.22 -13.87 4.98
C TYR A 59 1.16 -14.64 3.66
N ASP A 60 0.94 -15.95 3.74
CA ASP A 60 0.89 -16.88 2.61
C ASP A 60 -0.53 -17.11 2.03
N GLY A 61 -1.52 -16.46 2.64
CA GLY A 61 -2.95 -16.66 2.35
C GLY A 61 -3.69 -17.36 3.50
N TYR A 62 -2.97 -18.07 4.38
CA TYR A 62 -3.51 -18.83 5.51
C TYR A 62 -2.87 -18.44 6.84
N HIS A 63 -1.53 -18.43 6.91
CA HIS A 63 -0.76 -18.23 8.11
C HIS A 63 0.08 -16.96 8.03
N ILE A 64 0.36 -16.37 9.20
CA ILE A 64 1.30 -15.28 9.34
C ILE A 64 2.58 -15.81 10.01
N SER A 65 3.69 -15.70 9.31
CA SER A 65 5.03 -15.92 9.87
C SER A 65 5.59 -14.60 10.37
N ILE A 66 5.97 -14.54 11.65
CA ILE A 66 6.52 -13.35 12.30
C ILE A 66 8.04 -13.47 12.38
N MET A 67 8.74 -12.44 11.92
CA MET A 67 10.19 -12.30 12.02
C MET A 67 10.52 -11.08 12.88
N LYS A 68 11.25 -11.31 13.97
CA LYS A 68 11.72 -10.28 14.90
C LYS A 68 13.22 -10.37 15.12
N LYS A 69 13.79 -9.27 15.60
CA LYS A 69 15.18 -9.27 16.07
C LYS A 69 15.33 -10.19 17.28
N GLU A 70 16.27 -11.12 17.17
CA GLU A 70 16.68 -12.01 18.24
C GLU A 70 18.11 -11.66 18.67
N LEU A 71 18.36 -11.56 19.97
CA LEU A 71 19.66 -11.14 20.50
C LEU A 71 20.78 -12.13 20.17
N ALA A 72 20.45 -13.42 20.05
CA ALA A 72 21.41 -14.48 19.78
C ALA A 72 21.59 -14.81 18.29
N ASN A 73 20.79 -14.22 17.39
CA ASN A 73 20.80 -14.56 15.97
C ASN A 73 21.46 -13.44 15.14
N SER A 74 22.74 -13.61 14.80
CA SER A 74 23.49 -12.67 13.97
C SER A 74 23.00 -12.59 12.51
N GLN A 75 22.24 -13.60 12.04
CA GLN A 75 21.65 -13.67 10.70
C GLN A 75 20.17 -13.26 10.71
N GLY A 76 19.66 -12.82 11.85
CA GLY A 76 18.30 -12.32 12.02
C GLY A 76 18.15 -10.84 11.67
N LEU A 77 16.94 -10.32 11.90
CA LEU A 77 16.68 -8.89 11.82
C LEU A 77 17.58 -8.11 12.80
N ASN A 78 18.23 -7.06 12.33
CA ASN A 78 19.02 -6.18 13.19
C ASN A 78 18.19 -5.07 13.84
N SER A 79 16.98 -4.81 13.35
CA SER A 79 16.00 -3.87 13.89
C SER A 79 14.59 -4.40 13.69
N ASN A 80 13.75 -4.29 14.71
CA ASN A 80 12.32 -4.56 14.59
C ASN A 80 11.55 -3.43 13.91
N TYR A 81 12.13 -2.22 13.81
CA TYR A 81 11.48 -1.06 13.24
C TYR A 81 11.69 -1.05 11.71
N ILE A 82 10.68 -1.53 10.97
CA ILE A 82 10.73 -1.61 9.51
C ILE A 82 9.84 -0.51 8.95
N ASN A 83 10.42 0.35 8.11
CA ASN A 83 9.70 1.50 7.53
C ASN A 83 9.12 1.19 6.16
N CYS A 84 9.87 0.47 5.34
CA CYS A 84 9.54 0.28 3.93
C CYS A 84 10.06 -1.05 3.40
N ILE A 85 9.37 -1.56 2.38
CA ILE A 85 9.64 -2.85 1.74
C ILE A 85 9.63 -2.69 0.23
N THR A 86 10.52 -3.40 -0.44
CA THR A 86 10.44 -3.68 -1.88
C THR A 86 11.03 -5.05 -2.18
N GLN A 87 11.03 -5.48 -3.44
CA GLN A 87 11.66 -6.71 -3.88
C GLN A 87 12.71 -6.42 -4.96
N ASP A 88 13.89 -7.02 -4.84
CA ASP A 88 14.93 -6.90 -5.86
C ASP A 88 14.67 -7.83 -7.05
N ASP A 89 15.55 -7.80 -8.05
CA ASP A 89 15.45 -8.62 -9.26
C ASP A 89 15.61 -10.12 -8.99
N LYS A 90 16.38 -10.49 -7.96
CA LYS A 90 16.63 -11.88 -7.55
C LYS A 90 15.51 -12.48 -6.69
N GLY A 91 14.50 -11.68 -6.32
CA GLY A 91 13.40 -12.10 -5.46
C GLY A 91 13.63 -11.85 -3.97
N HIS A 92 14.77 -11.26 -3.59
CA HIS A 92 15.01 -10.92 -2.19
C HIS A 92 14.11 -9.78 -1.75
N ILE A 93 13.63 -9.85 -0.52
CA ILE A 93 12.85 -8.76 0.07
C ILE A 93 13.81 -7.75 0.69
N ILE A 94 13.77 -6.53 0.19
CA ILE A 94 14.62 -5.43 0.65
C ILE A 94 13.85 -4.58 1.65
N LEU A 95 14.45 -4.39 2.82
CA LEU A 95 13.83 -3.73 3.97
C LEU A 95 14.62 -2.49 4.34
N GLY A 96 13.94 -1.34 4.40
CA GLY A 96 14.47 -0.15 5.04
C GLY A 96 14.04 -0.09 6.50
N THR A 97 15.02 0.11 7.39
CA THR A 97 14.79 0.19 8.83
C THR A 97 15.12 1.59 9.37
N ASN A 98 15.00 1.79 10.67
CA ASN A 98 15.39 3.05 11.32
C ASN A 98 16.91 3.31 11.31
N ASN A 99 17.75 2.34 10.96
CA ASN A 99 19.20 2.48 11.03
C ASN A 99 19.99 1.75 9.93
N SER A 100 19.31 0.96 9.07
CA SER A 100 19.99 0.08 8.11
C SER A 100 19.11 -0.31 6.94
N LEU A 101 19.76 -0.89 5.92
CA LEU A 101 19.13 -1.58 4.81
C LEU A 101 19.44 -3.07 4.92
N LEU A 102 18.42 -3.92 4.74
CA LEU A 102 18.52 -5.37 4.83
C LEU A 102 17.97 -6.04 3.58
N ALA A 103 18.49 -7.20 3.23
CA ALA A 103 17.89 -8.13 2.28
C ALA A 103 17.50 -9.42 3.01
N PHE A 104 16.27 -9.87 2.84
CA PHE A 104 15.84 -11.21 3.24
C PHE A 104 15.91 -12.13 2.01
N THR A 105 16.70 -13.19 2.12
CA THR A 105 17.00 -14.11 1.00
C THR A 105 16.08 -15.33 0.95
N GLY A 106 15.06 -15.36 1.83
CA GLY A 106 14.19 -16.53 2.04
C GLY A 106 14.56 -17.35 3.27
N SER A 107 15.82 -17.30 3.71
CA SER A 107 16.31 -18.04 4.88
C SER A 107 17.01 -17.17 5.92
N GLU A 108 17.66 -16.09 5.51
CA GLU A 108 18.46 -15.23 6.38
C GLU A 108 18.32 -13.75 6.01
N PHE A 109 18.61 -12.87 6.94
CA PHE A 109 18.72 -11.44 6.73
C PHE A 109 20.18 -11.05 6.55
N ARG A 110 20.49 -10.37 5.45
CA ARG A 110 21.81 -9.82 5.16
C ARG A 110 21.75 -8.31 5.20
N LYS A 111 22.68 -7.70 5.93
CA LYS A 111 22.84 -6.24 5.91
C LYS A 111 23.43 -5.82 4.57
N ILE A 112 22.85 -4.79 3.97
CA ILE A 112 23.37 -4.13 2.77
C ILE A 112 24.07 -2.86 3.25
N PRO A 113 25.41 -2.77 3.16
CA PRO A 113 26.15 -1.57 3.55
C PRO A 113 25.70 -0.36 2.72
N MET A 114 25.44 0.73 3.38
CA MET A 114 25.19 2.04 2.76
C MET A 114 26.45 2.87 2.93
N LEU A 115 27.08 3.31 1.82
CA LEU A 115 28.37 3.97 1.85
C LEU A 115 28.26 5.45 1.47
N ASP A 116 28.99 6.30 2.22
CA ASP A 116 29.20 7.69 1.84
C ASP A 116 30.19 7.79 0.62
N PRO A 117 30.39 8.98 0.05
CA PRO A 117 31.34 9.15 -1.06
C PRO A 117 32.79 8.82 -0.74
N LYS A 118 33.15 8.72 0.56
CA LYS A 118 34.49 8.33 1.04
C LYS A 118 34.61 6.84 1.36
N GLY A 119 33.52 6.05 1.15
CA GLY A 119 33.48 4.62 1.43
C GLY A 119 33.22 4.26 2.89
N LYS A 120 32.88 5.23 3.74
CA LYS A 120 32.50 4.99 5.13
C LYS A 120 31.06 4.52 5.21
N GLU A 121 30.82 3.48 6.00
CA GLU A 121 29.47 2.96 6.21
C GLU A 121 28.60 3.95 7.00
N LEU A 122 27.38 4.14 6.47
CA LEU A 122 26.36 5.01 7.01
C LEU A 122 25.37 4.22 7.89
N THR A 123 24.97 4.82 9.00
CA THR A 123 23.83 4.43 9.80
C THR A 123 22.80 5.54 9.72
N THR A 124 21.67 5.28 9.08
CA THR A 124 20.65 6.30 8.84
C THR A 124 19.25 5.69 8.75
N TYR A 125 18.25 6.52 9.00
CA TYR A 125 16.87 6.17 8.80
C TYR A 125 16.59 6.05 7.30
N VAL A 126 16.15 4.86 6.87
CA VAL A 126 15.72 4.60 5.50
C VAL A 126 14.23 4.92 5.40
N THR A 127 13.90 5.96 4.65
CA THR A 127 12.52 6.46 4.52
C THR A 127 11.73 5.70 3.47
N GLN A 128 12.40 5.31 2.37
CA GLN A 128 11.81 4.53 1.31
C GLN A 128 12.84 3.67 0.59
N VAL A 129 12.41 2.48 0.15
CA VAL A 129 13.10 1.66 -0.84
C VAL A 129 12.21 1.56 -2.08
N TYR A 130 12.77 1.88 -3.26
CA TYR A 130 12.01 1.92 -4.50
C TYR A 130 12.78 1.21 -5.62
N ARG A 131 12.17 0.20 -6.25
CA ARG A 131 12.78 -0.52 -7.37
C ARG A 131 12.56 0.25 -8.65
N LEU A 132 13.66 0.69 -9.27
CA LEU A 132 13.67 1.36 -10.55
C LEU A 132 13.50 0.35 -11.70
N ARG A 133 13.10 0.82 -12.88
CA ARG A 133 12.90 -0.02 -14.08
C ARG A 133 14.19 -0.67 -14.58
N ASN A 134 15.33 -0.02 -14.37
CA ASN A 134 16.65 -0.58 -14.67
C ASN A 134 17.12 -1.63 -13.66
N LYS A 135 16.24 -2.05 -12.72
CA LYS A 135 16.44 -3.03 -11.64
C LYS A 135 17.28 -2.53 -10.47
N ASP A 136 17.82 -1.33 -10.51
CA ASP A 136 18.44 -0.71 -9.35
C ASP A 136 17.39 -0.49 -8.23
N ILE A 137 17.83 -0.48 -6.98
CA ILE A 137 17.02 -0.06 -5.85
C ILE A 137 17.45 1.35 -5.44
N ALA A 138 16.56 2.31 -5.56
CA ALA A 138 16.76 3.65 -4.99
C ALA A 138 16.36 3.62 -3.52
N VAL A 139 17.25 4.09 -2.66
CA VAL A 139 17.10 4.10 -1.20
C VAL A 139 17.06 5.56 -0.76
N GLY A 140 15.87 6.03 -0.37
CA GLY A 140 15.68 7.34 0.24
C GLY A 140 16.10 7.31 1.70
N THR A 141 16.83 8.32 2.13
CA THR A 141 17.33 8.42 3.50
C THR A 141 17.03 9.78 4.12
N SER A 142 16.97 9.81 5.46
CA SER A 142 16.94 11.05 6.22
C SER A 142 18.37 11.52 6.49
N GLY A 143 18.84 12.49 5.68
CA GLY A 143 20.13 13.16 5.86
C GLY A 143 21.20 12.87 4.81
N TYR A 144 21.15 11.72 4.11
CA TYR A 144 22.18 11.35 3.11
C TYR A 144 21.65 11.31 1.68
N GLY A 145 20.41 11.74 1.46
CA GLY A 145 19.80 11.79 0.14
C GLY A 145 19.39 10.43 -0.40
N ILE A 146 19.64 10.23 -1.69
CA ILE A 146 19.29 8.99 -2.38
C ILE A 146 20.55 8.16 -2.59
N LEU A 147 20.52 6.90 -2.12
CA LEU A 147 21.53 5.92 -2.44
C LEU A 147 21.01 4.94 -3.50
N LEU A 148 21.90 4.36 -4.27
CA LEU A 148 21.58 3.33 -5.28
C LEU A 148 22.26 2.01 -4.93
N LYS A 149 21.45 0.94 -4.87
CA LYS A 149 21.93 -0.44 -4.88
C LYS A 149 21.73 -1.01 -6.29
N LYS A 150 22.80 -1.34 -6.96
CA LYS A 150 22.74 -2.05 -8.24
C LYS A 150 22.50 -3.55 -8.03
N PRO A 151 21.94 -4.29 -9.02
CA PRO A 151 21.62 -5.70 -8.87
C PRO A 151 22.78 -6.58 -8.42
N ASP A 152 23.97 -6.35 -8.97
CA ASP A 152 25.17 -7.19 -8.76
C ASP A 152 26.12 -6.65 -7.68
N ILE A 153 25.84 -5.47 -7.12
CA ILE A 153 26.65 -4.85 -6.07
C ILE A 153 25.99 -5.09 -4.71
N GLN A 154 26.78 -5.55 -3.73
CA GLN A 154 26.29 -5.89 -2.39
C GLN A 154 26.11 -4.68 -1.46
N GLU A 155 26.41 -3.49 -1.94
CA GLU A 155 26.40 -2.24 -1.19
C GLU A 155 25.69 -1.13 -1.95
N CYS A 156 25.32 -0.04 -1.24
CA CYS A 156 24.69 1.14 -1.81
C CYS A 156 25.66 2.30 -1.85
N HIS A 157 25.61 3.06 -2.94
CA HIS A 157 26.39 4.28 -3.13
C HIS A 157 25.49 5.48 -3.36
N ALA A 158 25.96 6.69 -3.01
CA ALA A 158 25.23 7.91 -3.25
C ALA A 158 24.89 8.09 -4.75
N MET A 159 23.65 8.43 -5.06
CA MET A 159 23.23 8.82 -6.41
C MET A 159 23.94 10.12 -6.78
N LYS A 160 24.71 10.11 -7.86
CA LYS A 160 25.53 11.26 -8.30
C LYS A 160 24.70 12.30 -9.05
N GLY A 161 25.21 13.55 -9.06
CA GLY A 161 24.69 14.69 -9.79
C GLY A 161 23.96 15.71 -8.91
N ASP A 162 23.13 16.57 -9.50
CA ASP A 162 22.41 17.63 -8.76
C ASP A 162 21.52 17.12 -7.64
N VAL A 163 21.10 15.85 -7.70
CA VAL A 163 20.31 15.17 -6.67
C VAL A 163 21.04 15.05 -5.34
N GLU A 164 22.36 15.14 -5.30
CA GLU A 164 23.17 15.13 -4.07
C GLU A 164 22.84 16.28 -3.11
N LYS A 165 22.23 17.34 -3.63
CA LYS A 165 21.79 18.50 -2.83
C LYS A 165 20.54 18.18 -1.98
N LEU A 166 19.78 17.15 -2.38
CA LEU A 166 18.58 16.70 -1.68
C LEU A 166 18.98 15.70 -0.60
N LYS A 167 18.94 16.09 0.67
CA LYS A 167 19.47 15.29 1.80
C LYS A 167 18.39 14.49 2.54
N HIS A 168 17.20 15.02 2.64
CA HIS A 168 16.11 14.43 3.41
C HIS A 168 15.00 13.99 2.46
N ILE A 169 14.99 12.71 2.13
CA ILE A 169 14.06 12.13 1.18
C ILE A 169 12.85 11.57 1.92
N HIS A 170 11.65 11.91 1.45
CA HIS A 170 10.40 11.37 1.96
C HIS A 170 9.83 10.29 1.03
N LYS A 171 9.70 10.59 -0.27
CA LYS A 171 9.08 9.69 -1.24
C LYS A 171 9.79 9.72 -2.59
N LEU A 172 9.77 8.61 -3.30
CA LEU A 172 10.33 8.41 -4.63
C LEU A 172 9.29 7.75 -5.55
N LEU A 173 9.23 8.20 -6.79
CA LEU A 173 8.45 7.58 -7.87
C LEU A 173 9.21 7.71 -9.19
N GLU A 174 9.47 6.61 -9.89
CA GLU A 174 9.92 6.64 -11.28
C GLU A 174 8.71 6.65 -12.21
N ASP A 175 8.59 7.66 -13.06
CA ASP A 175 7.48 7.77 -14.00
C ASP A 175 7.68 6.90 -15.25
N LYS A 176 6.65 6.88 -16.11
CA LYS A 176 6.66 6.10 -17.36
C LYS A 176 7.73 6.54 -18.36
N GLN A 177 8.28 7.74 -18.20
CA GLN A 177 9.36 8.30 -19.02
C GLN A 177 10.76 8.06 -18.40
N GLY A 178 10.86 7.34 -17.27
CA GLY A 178 12.12 7.06 -16.59
C GLY A 178 12.68 8.26 -15.79
N ARG A 179 11.85 9.28 -15.51
CA ARG A 179 12.22 10.42 -14.67
C ARG A 179 11.90 10.07 -13.23
N LEU A 180 12.80 10.47 -12.31
CA LEU A 180 12.60 10.19 -10.90
C LEU A 180 11.98 11.41 -10.19
N TRP A 181 10.75 11.25 -9.73
CA TRP A 181 10.07 12.21 -8.88
C TRP A 181 10.49 11.99 -7.43
N ILE A 182 10.75 13.07 -6.72
CA ILE A 182 11.34 13.07 -5.39
C ILE A 182 10.55 14.05 -4.54
N ILE A 183 10.02 13.57 -3.42
CA ILE A 183 9.43 14.40 -2.38
C ILE A 183 10.42 14.43 -1.23
N THR A 184 10.79 15.63 -0.77
CA THR A 184 11.65 15.82 0.39
C THR A 184 10.82 15.91 1.68
N GLU A 185 11.44 15.70 2.85
CA GLU A 185 10.74 15.72 4.16
C GLU A 185 10.03 17.05 4.46
N ASP A 186 10.49 18.15 3.87
CA ASP A 186 9.83 19.45 3.93
C ASP A 186 8.62 19.59 2.99
N GLY A 187 8.26 18.50 2.29
CA GLY A 187 7.10 18.43 1.40
C GLY A 187 7.29 19.07 0.04
N ARG A 188 8.52 19.36 -0.38
CA ARG A 188 8.80 19.90 -1.71
C ARG A 188 8.92 18.82 -2.75
N LEU A 189 8.43 19.13 -3.96
CA LEU A 189 8.49 18.26 -5.13
C LEU A 189 9.69 18.60 -6.00
N HIS A 190 10.44 17.58 -6.36
CA HIS A 190 11.55 17.67 -7.30
C HIS A 190 11.39 16.56 -8.37
N ARG A 191 11.94 16.78 -9.55
CA ARG A 191 11.99 15.78 -10.62
C ARG A 191 13.39 15.75 -11.22
N LYS A 192 14.03 14.59 -11.13
CA LYS A 192 15.28 14.32 -11.81
C LYS A 192 14.96 13.83 -13.22
N GLU A 193 15.40 14.58 -14.21
CA GLU A 193 15.29 14.23 -15.62
C GLU A 193 16.28 13.10 -15.98
N THR A 194 16.05 12.43 -17.11
CA THR A 194 16.94 11.34 -17.61
C THR A 194 18.36 11.82 -17.90
N ASN A 195 18.53 13.11 -18.25
CA ASN A 195 19.85 13.75 -18.42
C ASN A 195 20.52 14.18 -17.11
N GLY A 196 19.88 13.91 -15.95
CA GLY A 196 20.40 14.22 -14.63
C GLY A 196 20.02 15.58 -14.05
N LYS A 197 19.45 16.49 -14.85
CA LYS A 197 19.00 17.82 -14.39
C LYS A 197 17.84 17.69 -13.38
N ILE A 198 17.81 18.57 -12.37
CA ILE A 198 16.72 18.65 -11.40
C ILE A 198 15.79 19.82 -11.71
N THR A 199 14.51 19.52 -11.81
CA THR A 199 13.41 20.50 -11.85
C THR A 199 12.73 20.52 -10.48
N SER A 200 12.52 21.73 -9.90
CA SER A 200 11.98 21.90 -8.54
C SER A 200 10.83 22.90 -8.48
N ARG A 201 10.37 23.38 -9.62
CA ARG A 201 9.24 24.32 -9.70
C ARG A 201 8.19 23.76 -10.64
N PHE A 202 7.00 23.58 -10.12
CA PHE A 202 5.84 23.07 -10.83
C PHE A 202 4.66 23.99 -10.55
N HIS A 203 4.03 24.54 -11.59
CA HIS A 203 2.88 25.43 -11.43
C HIS A 203 1.74 24.72 -10.73
N GLY A 204 1.13 25.39 -9.76
CA GLY A 204 0.04 24.87 -8.96
C GLY A 204 0.48 24.03 -7.75
N THR A 205 1.81 23.96 -7.47
CA THR A 205 2.32 23.34 -6.25
C THR A 205 2.81 24.35 -5.20
N GLU A 206 2.66 25.63 -5.47
CA GLU A 206 3.11 26.70 -4.59
C GLU A 206 2.38 26.64 -3.23
N GLY A 207 3.16 26.60 -2.15
CA GLY A 207 2.64 26.52 -0.77
C GLY A 207 1.95 25.20 -0.45
N LEU A 208 2.20 24.13 -1.21
CA LEU A 208 1.78 22.76 -0.87
C LEU A 208 2.87 22.05 -0.07
N THR A 209 2.46 21.30 0.94
CA THR A 209 3.29 20.29 1.60
C THR A 209 2.88 18.93 1.07
N ILE A 210 3.67 18.37 0.16
CA ILE A 210 3.34 17.15 -0.57
C ILE A 210 3.79 15.94 0.25
N GLN A 211 2.93 14.90 0.34
CA GLN A 211 3.17 13.68 1.11
C GLN A 211 3.35 12.45 0.22
N ASP A 212 2.60 12.34 -0.87
CA ASP A 212 2.69 11.20 -1.78
C ASP A 212 2.46 11.63 -3.23
N ILE A 213 2.93 10.79 -4.16
CA ILE A 213 2.77 10.99 -5.60
C ILE A 213 2.51 9.64 -6.29
N GLN A 214 1.56 9.62 -7.22
CA GLN A 214 1.27 8.46 -8.06
C GLN A 214 1.05 8.90 -9.51
N GLN A 215 1.31 7.99 -10.46
CA GLN A 215 1.03 8.19 -11.89
C GLN A 215 0.06 7.11 -12.37
N ASP A 216 -1.06 7.51 -13.01
CA ASP A 216 -2.00 6.58 -13.61
C ASP A 216 -1.54 6.05 -14.99
N ASP A 217 -2.35 5.17 -15.59
CA ASP A 217 -2.04 4.58 -16.89
C ASP A 217 -2.16 5.58 -18.05
N PHE A 218 -2.88 6.67 -17.86
CA PHE A 218 -3.05 7.74 -18.84
C PHE A 218 -1.93 8.78 -18.77
N GLY A 219 -1.01 8.65 -17.80
CA GLY A 219 0.11 9.58 -17.60
C GLY A 219 -0.23 10.80 -16.74
N ASN A 220 -1.40 10.82 -16.09
CA ASN A 220 -1.70 11.83 -15.10
C ASN A 220 -0.95 11.58 -13.79
N PHE A 221 -0.55 12.66 -13.11
CA PHE A 221 0.06 12.58 -11.77
C PHE A 221 -0.91 13.08 -10.73
N TYR A 222 -0.94 12.41 -9.60
CA TYR A 222 -1.73 12.79 -8.43
C TYR A 222 -0.80 13.06 -7.27
N LEU A 223 -1.01 14.18 -6.58
CA LEU A 223 -0.25 14.60 -5.40
C LEU A 223 -1.16 14.59 -4.18
N ALA A 224 -0.78 13.85 -3.17
CA ALA A 224 -1.35 13.95 -1.84
C ALA A 224 -0.71 15.11 -1.07
N THR A 225 -1.49 15.89 -0.35
CA THR A 225 -0.98 17.02 0.45
C THR A 225 -1.36 16.88 1.91
N LYS A 226 -0.56 17.50 2.78
CA LYS A 226 -0.72 17.44 4.23
C LYS A 226 -2.03 18.08 4.72
N ASP A 227 -2.57 19.07 4.01
CA ASP A 227 -3.68 19.90 4.51
C ASP A 227 -4.60 20.47 3.41
N LYS A 228 -4.33 20.18 2.14
CA LYS A 228 -5.08 20.77 1.00
C LYS A 228 -5.70 19.72 0.07
N GLY A 229 -5.82 18.47 0.53
CA GLY A 229 -6.42 17.38 -0.25
C GLY A 229 -5.51 16.87 -1.36
N VAL A 230 -6.06 16.55 -2.53
CA VAL A 230 -5.33 15.95 -3.65
C VAL A 230 -5.34 16.89 -4.85
N TYR A 231 -4.20 16.94 -5.53
CA TYR A 231 -3.98 17.68 -6.77
C TYR A 231 -3.70 16.73 -7.91
N VAL A 232 -4.11 17.11 -9.14
CA VAL A 232 -3.87 16.35 -10.37
C VAL A 232 -3.14 17.20 -11.40
N PHE A 233 -2.13 16.60 -12.02
CA PHE A 233 -1.49 17.11 -13.24
C PHE A 233 -1.93 16.19 -14.39
N LYS A 234 -2.85 16.67 -15.19
CA LYS A 234 -3.34 15.92 -16.36
C LYS A 234 -2.26 15.83 -17.42
N ASN A 235 -2.15 14.70 -18.08
CA ASN A 235 -1.23 14.51 -19.19
C ASN A 235 -1.48 15.58 -20.27
N GLY A 236 -0.41 16.26 -20.70
CA GLY A 236 -0.50 17.42 -21.60
C GLY A 236 -0.80 18.76 -20.90
N SER A 237 -1.05 18.79 -19.59
CA SER A 237 -1.15 20.02 -18.80
C SER A 237 0.25 20.56 -18.43
N ASN A 238 0.30 21.81 -18.00
CA ASN A 238 1.49 22.44 -17.44
C ASN A 238 1.30 22.91 -15.98
N VAL A 239 0.14 22.57 -15.37
CA VAL A 239 -0.24 23.03 -14.04
C VAL A 239 -0.93 21.91 -13.25
N PHE A 240 -0.61 21.81 -11.94
CA PHE A 240 -1.35 21.01 -10.99
C PHE A 240 -2.63 21.73 -10.56
N THR A 241 -3.76 21.06 -10.60
CA THR A 241 -5.05 21.58 -10.17
C THR A 241 -5.63 20.72 -9.07
N ARG A 242 -6.32 21.34 -8.11
CA ARG A 242 -6.96 20.62 -7.02
C ARG A 242 -8.15 19.79 -7.54
N ILE A 243 -8.27 18.55 -7.07
CA ILE A 243 -9.46 17.73 -7.31
C ILE A 243 -10.60 18.26 -6.42
N PRO A 244 -11.75 18.63 -7.03
CA PRO A 244 -12.89 19.10 -6.25
C PRO A 244 -13.47 17.98 -5.38
N ASN A 245 -14.25 18.36 -4.36
CA ASN A 245 -14.97 17.44 -3.45
C ASN A 245 -14.09 16.52 -2.57
N ILE A 246 -12.76 16.62 -2.67
CA ILE A 246 -11.84 16.10 -1.66
C ILE A 246 -11.58 17.24 -0.67
N GLY A 247 -11.98 17.07 0.58
CA GLY A 247 -11.85 18.07 1.62
C GLY A 247 -10.40 18.54 1.86
N ASN A 248 -10.23 19.57 2.71
CA ASN A 248 -8.93 19.97 3.23
C ASN A 248 -8.48 18.98 4.31
N LEU A 249 -8.13 17.76 3.89
CA LEU A 249 -7.77 16.66 4.76
C LEU A 249 -6.27 16.38 4.67
N PRO A 250 -5.64 15.96 5.76
CA PRO A 250 -4.30 15.42 5.71
C PRO A 250 -4.32 14.08 4.98
N ILE A 251 -3.72 14.03 3.81
CA ILE A 251 -3.61 12.82 2.99
C ILE A 251 -2.17 12.31 3.10
N ASP A 252 -2.00 11.14 3.70
CA ASP A 252 -0.68 10.55 3.91
C ASP A 252 -0.27 9.58 2.80
N ASN A 253 -1.26 8.91 2.16
CA ASN A 253 -0.98 7.91 1.14
C ASN A 253 -2.05 7.92 0.04
N ILE A 254 -1.64 7.74 -1.19
CA ILE A 254 -2.51 7.51 -2.34
C ILE A 254 -2.07 6.29 -3.12
N TYR A 255 -3.02 5.58 -3.71
CA TYR A 255 -2.77 4.39 -4.51
C TYR A 255 -3.67 4.37 -5.74
N ILE A 256 -3.11 4.04 -6.90
CA ILE A 256 -3.86 3.85 -8.14
C ILE A 256 -4.08 2.37 -8.36
N SER A 257 -5.35 1.94 -8.41
CA SER A 257 -5.73 0.57 -8.69
C SER A 257 -5.56 0.23 -10.19
N ARG A 258 -5.60 -1.07 -10.51
CA ARG A 258 -5.56 -1.54 -11.92
C ARG A 258 -6.70 -1.00 -12.77
N ASN A 259 -7.81 -0.64 -12.15
CA ASN A 259 -8.95 -0.01 -12.83
C ASN A 259 -8.79 1.51 -12.94
N ASN A 260 -7.62 2.05 -12.61
CA ASN A 260 -7.31 3.48 -12.57
C ASN A 260 -8.20 4.29 -11.59
N LEU A 261 -8.71 3.66 -10.54
CA LEU A 261 -9.33 4.36 -9.43
C LEU A 261 -8.25 4.83 -8.46
N LEU A 262 -8.36 6.08 -8.00
CA LEU A 262 -7.45 6.65 -7.02
C LEU A 262 -8.01 6.42 -5.61
N TYR A 263 -7.38 5.54 -4.85
CA TYR A 263 -7.62 5.35 -3.43
C TYR A 263 -6.82 6.39 -2.63
N ILE A 264 -7.48 7.08 -1.72
CA ILE A 264 -6.94 8.22 -0.98
C ILE A 264 -7.04 7.90 0.51
N GLY A 265 -5.91 7.68 1.14
CA GLY A 265 -5.79 7.38 2.57
C GLY A 265 -5.48 8.64 3.37
N SER A 266 -6.36 8.96 4.31
CA SER A 266 -6.27 10.17 5.14
C SER A 266 -5.91 9.87 6.59
N ASP A 267 -5.53 10.92 7.33
CA ASP A 267 -5.41 10.89 8.78
C ASP A 267 -6.77 11.27 9.41
N GLY A 268 -7.49 10.27 9.92
CA GLY A 268 -8.72 10.48 10.67
C GLY A 268 -10.03 10.48 9.86
N MET A 269 -9.98 10.35 8.52
CA MET A 269 -11.17 10.21 7.67
C MET A 269 -11.21 8.90 6.89
N GLY A 270 -10.22 8.00 7.12
CA GLY A 270 -10.16 6.69 6.47
C GLY A 270 -9.77 6.77 5.00
N VAL A 271 -10.48 6.01 4.15
CA VAL A 271 -10.20 5.89 2.72
C VAL A 271 -11.37 6.45 1.92
N CYS A 272 -11.11 7.34 0.97
CA CYS A 272 -12.04 7.66 -0.10
C CYS A 272 -11.48 7.23 -1.45
N VAL A 273 -12.37 7.08 -2.45
CA VAL A 273 -12.00 6.68 -3.81
C VAL A 273 -12.50 7.72 -4.79
N TYR A 274 -11.57 8.19 -5.61
CA TYR A 274 -11.86 9.10 -6.72
C TYR A 274 -11.78 8.33 -8.04
N ASP A 275 -12.82 8.47 -8.86
CA ASP A 275 -12.84 7.97 -10.24
C ASP A 275 -12.47 9.11 -11.20
N PRO A 276 -11.30 9.05 -11.85
CA PRO A 276 -10.86 10.09 -12.78
C PRO A 276 -11.73 10.21 -14.04
N LYS A 277 -12.47 9.17 -14.41
CA LYS A 277 -13.34 9.16 -15.60
C LYS A 277 -14.63 9.94 -15.36
N THR A 278 -15.23 9.74 -14.19
CA THR A 278 -16.53 10.36 -13.84
C THR A 278 -16.38 11.61 -12.99
N GLY A 279 -15.21 11.80 -12.36
CA GLY A 279 -14.98 12.88 -11.40
C GLY A 279 -15.66 12.67 -10.05
N ILE A 280 -16.24 11.48 -9.81
CA ILE A 280 -16.96 11.15 -8.58
C ILE A 280 -15.98 10.75 -7.48
N VAL A 281 -16.22 11.27 -6.28
CA VAL A 281 -15.56 10.86 -5.04
C VAL A 281 -16.54 10.04 -4.20
N GLN A 282 -16.13 8.85 -3.78
CA GLN A 282 -16.88 7.99 -2.87
C GLN A 282 -16.16 7.95 -1.52
N ASP A 283 -16.84 8.38 -0.46
CA ASP A 283 -16.31 8.35 0.90
C ASP A 283 -16.44 6.95 1.51
N ASN A 284 -15.34 6.44 2.05
CA ASN A 284 -15.27 5.16 2.77
C ASN A 284 -15.96 3.98 2.06
N PRO A 285 -15.64 3.70 0.78
CA PRO A 285 -16.28 2.62 0.03
C PRO A 285 -15.90 1.23 0.58
N LEU A 286 -14.85 1.15 1.40
CA LEU A 286 -14.41 -0.07 2.05
C LEU A 286 -15.23 -0.28 3.32
N PHE A 287 -16.18 -1.18 3.24
CA PHE A 287 -17.05 -1.50 4.37
C PHE A 287 -16.39 -2.51 5.31
N SER A 288 -16.31 -2.18 6.61
CA SER A 288 -15.89 -3.14 7.63
C SER A 288 -16.69 -2.95 8.94
N ARG A 289 -17.23 -4.08 9.43
CA ARG A 289 -17.73 -4.18 10.81
C ARG A 289 -16.63 -4.45 11.82
N LEU A 290 -15.42 -4.83 11.34
CA LEU A 290 -14.28 -5.22 12.17
C LEU A 290 -13.47 -4.02 12.64
N VAL A 291 -13.44 -2.95 11.85
CA VAL A 291 -12.67 -1.73 12.15
C VAL A 291 -13.35 -0.50 11.60
N ASN A 292 -13.34 0.59 12.39
CA ASN A 292 -13.83 1.89 11.90
C ASN A 292 -12.74 2.56 11.06
N LEU A 293 -12.80 2.37 9.74
CA LEU A 293 -11.88 2.96 8.78
C LEU A 293 -12.00 4.48 8.74
N ALA A 294 -13.22 5.03 8.92
CA ALA A 294 -13.48 6.46 8.89
C ALA A 294 -12.79 7.26 10.02
N LYS A 295 -12.28 6.58 11.06
CA LYS A 295 -11.55 7.21 12.18
C LYS A 295 -10.12 6.65 12.27
N SER A 296 -9.54 6.26 11.15
CA SER A 296 -8.21 5.64 11.11
C SER A 296 -7.24 6.52 10.35
N LYS A 297 -5.99 6.56 10.81
CA LYS A 297 -4.87 7.09 10.05
C LYS A 297 -4.36 6.00 9.12
N ILE A 298 -4.44 6.23 7.82
CA ILE A 298 -4.03 5.27 6.80
C ILE A 298 -2.57 5.47 6.47
N THR A 299 -1.77 4.40 6.58
CA THR A 299 -0.31 4.44 6.35
C THR A 299 0.11 3.86 5.01
N SER A 300 -0.66 2.91 4.46
CA SER A 300 -0.38 2.33 3.14
C SER A 300 -1.64 1.70 2.56
N ILE A 301 -1.80 1.79 1.25
CA ILE A 301 -2.86 1.12 0.48
C ILE A 301 -2.21 0.40 -0.69
N ILE A 302 -2.58 -0.85 -0.93
CA ILE A 302 -2.21 -1.61 -2.13
C ILE A 302 -3.39 -2.46 -2.63
N GLU A 303 -3.37 -2.81 -3.89
CA GLU A 303 -4.18 -3.86 -4.50
C GLU A 303 -3.29 -5.07 -4.79
N ASP A 304 -3.67 -6.25 -4.28
CA ASP A 304 -2.92 -7.48 -4.54
C ASP A 304 -3.24 -8.07 -5.93
N ASN A 305 -2.54 -9.13 -6.32
CA ASN A 305 -2.71 -9.77 -7.63
C ASN A 305 -4.10 -10.42 -7.85
N ARG A 306 -4.89 -10.59 -6.77
CA ARG A 306 -6.27 -11.09 -6.79
C ARG A 306 -7.31 -9.97 -6.79
N GLY A 307 -6.87 -8.71 -6.76
CA GLY A 307 -7.74 -7.52 -6.70
C GLY A 307 -8.26 -7.21 -5.30
N ASN A 308 -7.71 -7.83 -4.24
CA ASN A 308 -8.06 -7.45 -2.88
C ASN A 308 -7.35 -6.13 -2.53
N ILE A 309 -8.07 -5.25 -1.83
CA ILE A 309 -7.51 -3.98 -1.34
C ILE A 309 -7.02 -4.19 0.09
N TRP A 310 -5.75 -3.89 0.31
CA TRP A 310 -5.11 -3.94 1.61
C TRP A 310 -4.87 -2.53 2.11
N VAL A 311 -5.29 -2.27 3.34
CA VAL A 311 -5.19 -0.95 3.99
C VAL A 311 -4.49 -1.12 5.32
N SER A 312 -3.29 -0.56 5.47
CA SER A 312 -2.64 -0.49 6.76
C SER A 312 -3.04 0.77 7.52
N MET A 313 -3.19 0.63 8.81
CA MET A 313 -3.67 1.67 9.71
C MET A 313 -2.74 1.83 10.90
N LEU A 314 -2.48 3.06 11.28
CA LEU A 314 -1.73 3.32 12.50
C LEU A 314 -2.52 2.82 13.72
N GLN A 315 -1.90 1.98 14.56
CA GLN A 315 -2.45 1.41 15.80
C GLN A 315 -3.61 0.42 15.65
N LYS A 316 -4.07 0.09 14.43
CA LYS A 316 -5.19 -0.83 14.22
C LYS A 316 -4.83 -2.05 13.38
N GLY A 317 -3.58 -2.15 12.91
CA GLY A 317 -3.12 -3.26 12.06
C GLY A 317 -3.46 -3.04 10.59
N VAL A 318 -3.84 -4.11 9.90
CA VAL A 318 -4.08 -4.13 8.46
C VAL A 318 -5.46 -4.71 8.17
N PHE A 319 -6.25 -3.99 7.39
CA PHE A 319 -7.53 -4.46 6.88
C PHE A 319 -7.39 -4.90 5.42
N MET A 320 -7.91 -6.06 5.08
CA MET A 320 -8.03 -6.55 3.72
C MET A 320 -9.50 -6.59 3.33
N GLN A 321 -9.83 -5.92 2.25
CA GLN A 321 -11.13 -6.00 1.58
C GLN A 321 -11.00 -6.99 0.43
N GLY A 322 -11.74 -8.09 0.50
CA GLY A 322 -11.81 -9.07 -0.59
C GLY A 322 -12.43 -8.47 -1.85
N ASN A 323 -11.89 -8.84 -3.01
CA ASN A 323 -12.52 -8.55 -4.28
C ASN A 323 -13.81 -9.38 -4.40
N ALA A 324 -14.93 -8.71 -4.65
CA ALA A 324 -16.25 -9.36 -4.78
C ALA A 324 -16.36 -10.38 -5.93
N GLN A 325 -15.35 -10.45 -6.80
CA GLN A 325 -15.25 -11.45 -7.88
C GLN A 325 -14.68 -12.81 -7.42
N ASN A 326 -14.29 -12.97 -6.16
CA ASN A 326 -13.96 -14.30 -5.63
C ASN A 326 -15.28 -15.07 -5.40
N ASP A 327 -15.61 -15.97 -6.31
CA ASP A 327 -16.81 -16.83 -6.32
C ASP A 327 -16.85 -17.87 -5.19
N PHE A 328 -16.06 -17.69 -4.13
CA PHE A 328 -16.07 -18.58 -2.97
C PHE A 328 -16.97 -18.02 -1.87
N ASN A 329 -18.15 -18.59 -1.74
CA ASN A 329 -19.04 -18.35 -0.60
C ASN A 329 -18.69 -19.31 0.53
N TYR A 330 -18.33 -18.78 1.70
CA TYR A 330 -18.17 -19.59 2.88
C TYR A 330 -19.52 -20.03 3.41
N MET A 331 -19.79 -21.35 3.40
CA MET A 331 -20.93 -21.96 4.04
C MET A 331 -20.45 -22.72 5.28
N GLY A 332 -20.67 -22.17 6.46
CA GLY A 332 -20.34 -22.80 7.73
C GLY A 332 -21.52 -22.76 8.69
N PHE A 333 -21.50 -23.59 9.72
CA PHE A 333 -22.51 -23.60 10.76
C PHE A 333 -22.61 -22.19 11.43
N ARG A 334 -23.84 -21.67 11.53
CA ARG A 334 -24.16 -20.43 12.27
C ARG A 334 -25.41 -20.66 13.10
N LEU A 335 -25.30 -20.45 14.40
CA LEU A 335 -26.40 -20.58 15.33
C LEU A 335 -27.58 -19.67 14.91
N GLY A 336 -28.77 -20.23 14.76
CA GLY A 336 -29.99 -19.49 14.40
C GLY A 336 -30.20 -19.23 12.91
N ASN A 337 -29.31 -19.67 12.02
CA ASN A 337 -29.52 -19.59 10.57
C ASN A 337 -29.88 -20.95 9.98
N ARG A 338 -31.07 -21.06 9.37
CA ARG A 338 -31.59 -22.31 8.77
C ARG A 338 -31.05 -22.62 7.36
N ASN A 339 -30.32 -21.68 6.73
CA ASN A 339 -29.82 -21.80 5.36
C ASN A 339 -28.31 -22.05 5.31
N VAL A 340 -27.78 -22.73 6.31
CA VAL A 340 -26.37 -23.12 6.40
C VAL A 340 -26.24 -24.59 6.74
N ILE A 341 -25.06 -25.16 6.51
CA ILE A 341 -24.76 -26.55 6.89
C ILE A 341 -24.93 -26.77 8.41
N GLY A 342 -25.37 -27.96 8.79
CA GLY A 342 -25.65 -28.27 10.21
C GLY A 342 -24.41 -28.36 11.10
N GLU A 343 -23.24 -28.73 10.52
CA GLU A 343 -21.96 -28.85 11.20
C GLU A 343 -20.81 -28.40 10.31
N ASN A 344 -19.66 -28.06 10.91
CA ASN A 344 -18.45 -27.66 10.17
C ASN A 344 -17.55 -28.86 9.79
N SER A 345 -17.87 -30.07 10.25
CA SER A 345 -17.14 -31.26 9.92
C SER A 345 -17.73 -31.86 8.64
N ILE A 346 -17.04 -31.68 7.53
CA ILE A 346 -17.47 -32.17 6.21
C ILE A 346 -16.55 -33.32 5.81
N THR A 347 -17.14 -34.46 5.49
CA THR A 347 -16.40 -35.65 5.10
C THR A 347 -16.48 -35.93 3.61
N SER A 348 -17.50 -35.44 2.90
CA SER A 348 -17.67 -35.65 1.48
C SER A 348 -18.40 -34.51 0.79
N LEU A 349 -18.13 -34.34 -0.51
CA LEU A 349 -18.84 -33.42 -1.39
C LEU A 349 -19.22 -34.17 -2.69
N CYS A 350 -20.43 -33.94 -3.17
CA CYS A 350 -20.89 -34.46 -4.46
C CYS A 350 -21.65 -33.37 -5.22
N VAL A 351 -21.41 -33.24 -6.51
CA VAL A 351 -22.12 -32.32 -7.40
C VAL A 351 -22.98 -33.13 -8.37
N ASN A 352 -24.25 -32.79 -8.48
CA ASN A 352 -25.14 -33.42 -9.47
C ASN A 352 -25.13 -32.67 -10.83
N GLN A 353 -25.83 -33.18 -11.82
CA GLN A 353 -25.94 -32.59 -13.17
C GLN A 353 -26.66 -31.23 -13.20
N GLY A 354 -27.25 -30.77 -12.12
CA GLY A 354 -27.95 -29.49 -11.99
C GLY A 354 -27.18 -28.46 -11.12
N ASP A 355 -25.85 -28.58 -11.02
CA ASP A 355 -24.95 -27.72 -10.23
C ASP A 355 -25.32 -27.62 -8.73
N GLN A 356 -26.07 -28.60 -8.22
CA GLN A 356 -26.35 -28.72 -6.79
C GLN A 356 -25.20 -29.44 -6.08
N VAL A 357 -24.74 -28.87 -5.00
CA VAL A 357 -23.67 -29.45 -4.15
C VAL A 357 -24.31 -30.14 -2.95
N TRP A 358 -24.04 -31.44 -2.82
CA TRP A 358 -24.41 -32.24 -1.66
C TRP A 358 -23.21 -32.29 -0.71
N VAL A 359 -23.49 -32.06 0.57
CA VAL A 359 -22.48 -31.96 1.63
C VAL A 359 -22.82 -33.04 2.68
N GLY A 360 -21.86 -33.93 2.98
CA GLY A 360 -21.98 -34.96 3.98
C GLY A 360 -20.79 -35.05 4.95
#